data_5a91e0e5c1c190581f69b0cd76032269
#
_entry.id   5a91e0e5c1c190581f69b0cd76032269
#
_cell.length_a   1.000
_cell.length_b   1.000
_cell.length_c   1.000
_cell.angle_alpha   90.00
_cell.angle_beta   90.00
_cell.angle_gamma   90.00
#
_symmetry.space_group_name_H-M   'P 1'
#
loop_
_entity.id
_entity.type
_entity.pdbx_description
1 polymer ?
#
loop_
_entity_poly.entity_id
_entity_poly.type
_entity_poly.pdbx_seq_one_letter_code
_entity_poly.pdbx_strand_id
1 'polypeptide(L)'
;ALEFSEPIDSLTLVNANFIIVPDLGSFQRLVFSYDNCINSAQCLLVFSQEIPKSTPFEIQIENIADCWLNFTTMATKTVRYEAPSLGELKINELLFDPPNEGEDFVELYNNSQKYLDLSGCGIHNGQDSIYLTACKISPQQYLALSSDTHFLTAFYPYALQENLKEINLPYFYNDSGTCVLFNDITILDSLRYSASWHFPLLPDSEGFSLERLNFNASTQDPEN
;
A
#
# COMPACT_ATOMS: atom_id res chain seq x y z
N ALA A 1 -1.70 -9.84 -2.07
CA ALA A 1 -0.76 -10.96 -1.87
C ALA A 1 -1.29 -11.86 -0.75
N LEU A 2 -0.90 -13.13 -0.77
CA LEU A 2 -1.11 -14.08 0.31
C LEU A 2 0.22 -14.31 1.00
N GLU A 3 0.21 -14.14 2.31
CA GLU A 3 1.32 -14.44 3.19
C GLU A 3 0.96 -15.65 4.04
N PHE A 4 1.94 -16.51 4.28
CA PHE A 4 1.77 -17.72 5.06
C PHE A 4 2.50 -17.59 6.41
N SER A 5 1.93 -18.19 7.45
CA SER A 5 2.50 -18.15 8.81
C SER A 5 3.80 -18.95 8.95
N GLU A 6 4.10 -19.77 7.96
CA GLU A 6 5.27 -20.64 7.91
C GLU A 6 5.76 -20.80 6.46
N PRO A 7 7.02 -21.20 6.24
CA PRO A 7 7.55 -21.44 4.91
C PRO A 7 6.78 -22.55 4.19
N ILE A 8 6.24 -22.23 3.01
CA ILE A 8 5.47 -23.15 2.17
C ILE A 8 6.32 -23.66 1.02
N ASP A 9 6.22 -24.96 0.72
CA ASP A 9 6.84 -25.55 -0.46
C ASP A 9 6.23 -24.93 -1.72
N SER A 10 7.06 -24.24 -2.49
CA SER A 10 6.65 -23.55 -3.72
C SER A 10 6.07 -24.51 -4.78
N LEU A 11 6.51 -25.76 -4.84
CA LEU A 11 6.00 -26.74 -5.79
C LEU A 11 4.56 -27.16 -5.45
N THR A 12 4.26 -27.31 -4.16
CA THR A 12 2.88 -27.58 -3.73
C THR A 12 2.01 -26.34 -3.93
N LEU A 13 2.51 -25.14 -3.65
CA LEU A 13 1.77 -23.90 -3.86
C LEU A 13 1.45 -23.66 -5.35
N VAL A 14 2.36 -23.96 -6.27
CA VAL A 14 2.11 -23.87 -7.72
C VAL A 14 1.00 -24.82 -8.15
N ASN A 15 0.87 -25.97 -7.52
CA ASN A 15 -0.13 -27.01 -7.87
C ASN A 15 -1.37 -26.97 -6.97
N ALA A 16 -1.42 -26.10 -5.98
CA ALA A 16 -2.53 -25.98 -5.05
C ALA A 16 -3.85 -25.62 -5.76
N ASN A 17 -4.95 -26.08 -5.22
CA ASN A 17 -6.28 -25.67 -5.66
C ASN A 17 -6.73 -24.45 -4.88
N PHE A 18 -7.13 -23.37 -5.58
CA PHE A 18 -7.64 -22.14 -5.00
C PHE A 18 -9.13 -22.03 -5.30
N ILE A 19 -9.92 -21.89 -4.26
CA ILE A 19 -11.37 -21.71 -4.33
C ILE A 19 -11.72 -20.37 -3.71
N ILE A 20 -12.50 -19.56 -4.41
CA ILE A 20 -12.97 -18.25 -3.94
C ILE A 20 -14.48 -18.35 -3.69
N VAL A 21 -14.92 -17.98 -2.48
CA VAL A 21 -16.32 -18.08 -2.07
C VAL A 21 -16.82 -16.75 -1.51
N PRO A 22 -17.86 -16.10 -2.10
CA PRO A 22 -18.50 -16.47 -3.36
C PRO A 22 -17.55 -16.38 -4.55
N ASP A 23 -17.90 -17.02 -5.66
CA ASP A 23 -17.12 -16.96 -6.89
C ASP A 23 -17.04 -15.50 -7.40
N LEU A 24 -15.81 -14.98 -7.49
CA LEU A 24 -15.50 -13.63 -7.97
C LEU A 24 -14.98 -13.64 -9.42
N GLY A 25 -15.22 -14.72 -10.17
CA GLY A 25 -14.77 -14.88 -11.53
C GLY A 25 -13.34 -15.42 -11.64
N SER A 26 -12.78 -15.30 -12.85
CA SER A 26 -11.43 -15.81 -13.11
C SER A 26 -10.35 -14.95 -12.45
N PHE A 27 -9.28 -15.60 -12.06
CA PHE A 27 -8.08 -14.94 -11.54
C PHE A 27 -6.82 -15.63 -12.09
N GLN A 28 -5.74 -14.88 -12.17
CA GLN A 28 -4.39 -15.39 -12.41
C GLN A 28 -3.67 -15.57 -11.07
N ARG A 29 -2.89 -16.61 -10.96
CA ARG A 29 -2.05 -16.89 -9.81
C ARG A 29 -0.59 -16.67 -10.21
N LEU A 30 0.10 -15.81 -9.47
CA LEU A 30 1.54 -15.60 -9.59
C LEU A 30 2.18 -16.06 -8.28
N VAL A 31 3.07 -17.03 -8.37
CA VAL A 31 3.83 -17.56 -7.23
C VAL A 31 5.25 -17.04 -7.34
N PHE A 32 5.69 -16.34 -6.31
CA PHE A 32 7.07 -15.85 -6.19
C PHE A 32 7.78 -16.72 -5.16
N SER A 33 8.79 -17.47 -5.61
CA SER A 33 9.65 -18.25 -4.73
C SER A 33 11.09 -17.79 -4.95
N TYR A 34 11.73 -17.32 -3.91
CA TYR A 34 13.11 -16.87 -4.01
C TYR A 34 14.13 -17.95 -3.69
N ASP A 35 13.77 -18.97 -2.93
CA ASP A 35 14.61 -20.15 -2.69
C ASP A 35 13.74 -21.25 -2.09
N ASN A 36 13.92 -22.50 -2.53
CA ASN A 36 13.20 -23.63 -1.98
C ASN A 36 13.30 -23.64 -0.45
N CYS A 37 12.23 -23.22 0.23
CA CYS A 37 12.07 -23.30 1.67
C CYS A 37 12.98 -22.42 2.57
N ILE A 38 13.76 -21.50 2.04
CA ILE A 38 14.57 -20.60 2.86
C ILE A 38 13.79 -19.30 3.19
N ASN A 39 12.95 -18.85 2.27
CA ASN A 39 12.03 -17.72 2.47
C ASN A 39 10.61 -18.18 2.18
N SER A 40 9.63 -17.64 2.91
CA SER A 40 8.21 -17.94 2.69
C SER A 40 7.83 -17.60 1.24
N ALA A 41 7.24 -18.58 0.54
CA ALA A 41 6.70 -18.33 -0.80
C ALA A 41 5.57 -17.29 -0.70
N GLN A 42 5.55 -16.33 -1.61
CA GLN A 42 4.45 -15.39 -1.75
C GLN A 42 3.58 -15.80 -2.93
N CYS A 43 2.27 -15.63 -2.78
CA CYS A 43 1.31 -15.87 -3.84
C CYS A 43 0.45 -14.63 -4.06
N LEU A 44 0.46 -14.12 -5.29
CA LEU A 44 -0.42 -13.05 -5.72
C LEU A 44 -1.58 -13.62 -6.53
N LEU A 45 -2.81 -13.32 -6.13
CA LEU A 45 -4.01 -13.59 -6.91
C LEU A 45 -4.45 -12.29 -7.61
N VAL A 46 -4.46 -12.30 -8.93
CA VAL A 46 -4.89 -11.18 -9.77
C VAL A 46 -6.25 -11.51 -10.35
N PHE A 47 -7.30 -10.86 -9.87
CA PHE A 47 -8.67 -11.07 -10.34
C PHE A 47 -8.92 -10.32 -11.64
N SER A 48 -9.68 -10.95 -12.54
CA SER A 48 -10.09 -10.35 -13.81
C SER A 48 -11.19 -9.29 -13.66
N GLN A 49 -11.87 -9.27 -12.52
CA GLN A 49 -12.94 -8.34 -12.18
C GLN A 49 -12.61 -7.61 -10.88
N GLU A 50 -13.23 -6.45 -10.69
CA GLU A 50 -13.08 -5.70 -9.44
C GLU A 50 -13.67 -6.51 -8.27
N ILE A 51 -12.88 -6.62 -7.19
CA ILE A 51 -13.35 -7.27 -5.95
C ILE A 51 -14.45 -6.41 -5.32
N PRO A 52 -15.63 -7.00 -5.00
CA PRO A 52 -16.74 -6.26 -4.42
C PRO A 52 -16.37 -5.53 -3.13
N LYS A 53 -16.84 -4.28 -2.98
CA LYS A 53 -16.66 -3.50 -1.77
C LYS A 53 -17.52 -4.06 -0.64
N SER A 54 -16.98 -4.06 0.56
CA SER A 54 -17.67 -4.43 1.81
C SER A 54 -18.31 -5.82 1.83
N THR A 55 -18.16 -6.61 0.77
CA THR A 55 -18.65 -7.99 0.72
C THR A 55 -17.50 -8.92 1.10
N PRO A 56 -17.61 -9.67 2.20
CA PRO A 56 -16.57 -10.63 2.56
C PRO A 56 -16.52 -11.76 1.54
N PHE A 57 -15.31 -12.23 1.25
CA PHE A 57 -15.10 -13.45 0.50
C PHE A 57 -14.03 -14.31 1.18
N GLU A 58 -14.06 -15.58 0.93
CA GLU A 58 -13.08 -16.54 1.44
C GLU A 58 -12.17 -17.00 0.32
N ILE A 59 -10.88 -17.07 0.62
CA ILE A 59 -9.89 -17.75 -0.18
C ILE A 59 -9.61 -19.06 0.53
N GLN A 60 -9.95 -20.17 -0.10
CA GLN A 60 -9.65 -21.53 0.36
C GLN A 60 -8.52 -22.09 -0.50
N ILE A 61 -7.53 -22.68 0.14
CA ILE A 61 -6.35 -23.27 -0.52
C ILE A 61 -6.27 -24.72 -0.07
N GLU A 62 -6.24 -25.60 -1.04
CA GLU A 62 -6.11 -27.05 -0.80
C GLU A 62 -4.80 -27.58 -1.37
N ASN A 63 -4.32 -28.67 -0.79
CA ASN A 63 -3.14 -29.41 -1.24
C ASN A 63 -1.84 -28.60 -1.21
N ILE A 64 -1.66 -27.77 -0.18
CA ILE A 64 -0.38 -27.15 0.12
C ILE A 64 0.36 -27.89 1.22
N ALA A 65 1.68 -27.83 1.20
CA ALA A 65 2.54 -28.38 2.25
C ALA A 65 3.54 -27.32 2.71
N ASP A 66 3.96 -27.44 3.96
CA ASP A 66 5.16 -26.74 4.43
C ASP A 66 6.42 -27.37 3.83
N CYS A 67 7.57 -26.77 4.15
CA CYS A 67 8.86 -27.25 3.66
C CYS A 67 9.33 -28.59 4.25
N TRP A 68 8.62 -29.13 5.22
CA TRP A 68 8.83 -30.46 5.80
C TRP A 68 7.82 -31.49 5.28
N LEU A 69 7.03 -31.10 4.25
CA LEU A 69 5.99 -31.93 3.62
C LEU A 69 4.82 -32.28 4.56
N ASN A 70 4.54 -31.43 5.54
CA ASN A 70 3.31 -31.52 6.28
C ASN A 70 2.18 -30.90 5.45
N PHE A 71 1.28 -31.73 4.96
CA PHE A 71 0.17 -31.30 4.13
C PHE A 71 -0.98 -30.75 4.96
N THR A 72 -1.52 -29.63 4.50
CA THR A 72 -2.80 -29.13 4.99
C THR A 72 -3.91 -29.52 4.02
N THR A 73 -5.02 -30.03 4.54
CA THR A 73 -6.17 -30.41 3.71
C THR A 73 -6.85 -29.18 3.14
N MET A 74 -6.97 -28.12 3.93
CA MET A 74 -7.53 -26.83 3.51
C MET A 74 -7.07 -25.71 4.46
N ALA A 75 -6.56 -24.62 3.88
CA ALA A 75 -6.37 -23.35 4.57
C ALA A 75 -7.41 -22.35 4.10
N THR A 76 -7.97 -21.57 5.00
CA THR A 76 -9.01 -20.58 4.67
C THR A 76 -8.64 -19.21 5.19
N LYS A 77 -8.82 -18.17 4.37
CA LYS A 77 -8.66 -16.77 4.74
C LYS A 77 -9.87 -15.97 4.30
N THR A 78 -10.55 -15.35 5.24
CA THR A 78 -11.62 -14.39 4.95
C THR A 78 -11.00 -13.03 4.66
N VAL A 79 -11.42 -12.40 3.58
CA VAL A 79 -11.01 -11.05 3.16
C VAL A 79 -12.26 -10.19 2.99
N ARG A 80 -12.20 -8.97 3.53
CA ARG A 80 -13.22 -7.95 3.35
C ARG A 80 -12.55 -6.60 3.18
N TYR A 81 -12.86 -5.90 2.10
CA TYR A 81 -12.41 -4.53 1.89
C TYR A 81 -13.43 -3.55 2.48
N GLU A 82 -12.95 -2.61 3.27
CA GLU A 82 -13.76 -1.57 3.93
C GLU A 82 -13.23 -0.19 3.55
N ALA A 83 -14.12 0.81 3.53
CA ALA A 83 -13.69 2.20 3.43
C ALA A 83 -12.93 2.59 4.71
N PRO A 84 -11.87 3.38 4.63
CA PRO A 84 -11.12 3.81 5.80
C PRO A 84 -11.95 4.75 6.68
N SER A 85 -11.81 4.56 7.99
CA SER A 85 -12.30 5.47 9.02
C SER A 85 -11.18 6.39 9.52
N LEU A 86 -11.54 7.41 10.29
CA LEU A 86 -10.59 8.34 10.89
C LEU A 86 -9.50 7.58 11.68
N GLY A 87 -8.24 7.87 11.36
CA GLY A 87 -7.07 7.29 12.01
C GLY A 87 -6.62 5.93 11.47
N GLU A 88 -7.40 5.28 10.59
CA GLU A 88 -7.04 4.00 9.97
C GLU A 88 -6.12 4.17 8.76
N LEU A 89 -6.22 5.28 8.05
CA LEU A 89 -5.34 5.62 6.92
C LEU A 89 -4.58 6.89 7.27
N LYS A 90 -3.27 6.86 7.12
CA LYS A 90 -2.35 7.94 7.50
C LYS A 90 -1.51 8.37 6.31
N ILE A 91 -1.19 9.66 6.24
CA ILE A 91 -0.08 10.16 5.44
C ILE A 91 1.20 9.75 6.17
N ASN A 92 2.01 8.89 5.55
CA ASN A 92 3.27 8.43 6.12
C ASN A 92 4.45 9.24 5.66
N GLU A 93 4.53 9.50 4.36
CA GLU A 93 5.67 10.17 3.75
C GLU A 93 5.20 11.13 2.66
N LEU A 94 5.88 12.25 2.51
CA LEU A 94 5.64 13.24 1.48
C LEU A 94 6.97 13.73 0.90
N LEU A 95 7.20 13.51 -0.38
CA LEU A 95 8.20 14.19 -1.19
C LEU A 95 7.52 15.33 -1.94
N PHE A 96 7.92 16.55 -1.69
CA PHE A 96 7.36 17.79 -2.29
C PHE A 96 8.43 18.65 -2.98
N ASP A 97 9.70 18.22 -2.93
CA ASP A 97 10.84 18.84 -3.59
C ASP A 97 11.69 17.74 -4.24
N PRO A 98 11.15 17.09 -5.32
CA PRO A 98 11.85 16.01 -5.99
C PRO A 98 13.09 16.55 -6.71
N PRO A 99 14.11 15.70 -6.95
CA PRO A 99 15.25 16.08 -7.78
C PRO A 99 14.80 16.38 -9.22
N ASN A 100 15.68 17.07 -9.97
CA ASN A 100 15.41 17.43 -11.35
C ASN A 100 14.86 16.25 -12.17
N GLU A 101 13.78 16.48 -12.93
CA GLU A 101 13.04 15.48 -13.70
C GLU A 101 12.30 14.45 -12.84
N GLY A 102 12.23 14.66 -11.52
CA GLY A 102 11.45 13.85 -10.59
C GLY A 102 10.02 14.33 -10.43
N GLU A 103 9.22 13.54 -9.72
CA GLU A 103 7.83 13.81 -9.42
C GLU A 103 7.57 13.70 -7.92
N ASP A 104 6.63 14.50 -7.42
CA ASP A 104 6.16 14.39 -6.05
C ASP A 104 5.61 12.99 -5.75
N PHE A 105 5.72 12.56 -4.50
CA PHE A 105 4.96 11.41 -4.05
C PHE A 105 4.35 11.59 -2.66
N VAL A 106 3.26 10.89 -2.44
CA VAL A 106 2.60 10.74 -1.14
C VAL A 106 2.54 9.27 -0.81
N GLU A 107 3.12 8.85 0.30
CA GLU A 107 2.96 7.51 0.80
C GLU A 107 1.88 7.46 1.87
N LEU A 108 0.95 6.53 1.72
CA LEU A 108 -0.13 6.24 2.66
C LEU A 108 0.20 4.97 3.45
N TYR A 109 -0.14 4.96 4.73
CA TYR A 109 -0.02 3.79 5.60
C TYR A 109 -1.39 3.36 6.14
N ASN A 110 -1.70 2.08 6.01
CA ASN A 110 -2.86 1.48 6.65
C ASN A 110 -2.54 1.12 8.11
N ASN A 111 -2.93 2.01 9.02
CA ASN A 111 -2.72 1.84 10.47
C ASN A 111 -3.78 0.92 11.13
N SER A 112 -4.45 0.07 10.37
CA SER A 112 -5.49 -0.83 10.86
C SER A 112 -5.19 -2.30 10.56
N GLN A 113 -6.03 -3.19 11.09
CA GLN A 113 -6.00 -4.61 10.78
C GLN A 113 -6.97 -4.99 9.64
N LYS A 114 -7.53 -4.00 8.95
CA LYS A 114 -8.50 -4.17 7.88
C LYS A 114 -7.83 -4.07 6.52
N TYR A 115 -8.40 -4.74 5.54
CA TYR A 115 -8.13 -4.44 4.14
C TYR A 115 -8.93 -3.20 3.74
N LEU A 116 -8.27 -2.13 3.33
CA LEU A 116 -8.93 -0.87 2.99
C LEU A 116 -9.11 -0.74 1.48
N ASP A 117 -10.31 -0.30 1.07
CA ASP A 117 -10.60 0.17 -0.28
C ASP A 117 -10.63 1.70 -0.26
N LEU A 118 -9.67 2.30 -0.94
CA LEU A 118 -9.51 3.75 -0.99
C LEU A 118 -10.35 4.42 -2.09
N SER A 119 -11.19 3.65 -2.80
CA SER A 119 -12.08 4.22 -3.80
C SER A 119 -13.05 5.21 -3.15
N GLY A 120 -13.05 6.45 -3.63
CA GLY A 120 -13.79 7.56 -3.03
C GLY A 120 -13.01 8.36 -1.98
N CYS A 121 -11.80 7.91 -1.61
CA CYS A 121 -10.85 8.78 -0.93
C CYS A 121 -10.20 9.73 -1.93
N GLY A 122 -9.62 10.81 -1.45
CA GLY A 122 -8.92 11.77 -2.27
C GLY A 122 -7.78 12.44 -1.54
N ILE A 123 -6.93 13.09 -2.33
CA ILE A 123 -5.84 13.93 -1.86
C ILE A 123 -6.08 15.35 -2.36
N HIS A 124 -5.85 16.33 -1.49
CA HIS A 124 -6.08 17.75 -1.72
C HIS A 124 -4.89 18.55 -1.20
N ASN A 125 -4.40 19.52 -2.01
CA ASN A 125 -3.24 20.35 -1.67
C ASN A 125 -3.59 21.75 -1.13
N GLY A 126 -4.86 22.02 -0.87
CA GLY A 126 -5.37 23.35 -0.50
C GLY A 126 -6.04 24.10 -1.67
N GLN A 127 -5.80 23.70 -2.91
CA GLN A 127 -6.35 24.29 -4.14
C GLN A 127 -7.03 23.25 -5.02
N ASP A 128 -6.31 22.17 -5.33
CA ASP A 128 -6.75 21.09 -6.23
C ASP A 128 -6.96 19.78 -5.47
N SER A 129 -7.84 18.94 -6.02
CA SER A 129 -8.15 17.62 -5.45
C SER A 129 -8.11 16.56 -6.53
N ILE A 130 -7.63 15.38 -6.15
CA ILE A 130 -7.76 14.17 -6.95
C ILE A 130 -8.49 13.09 -6.15
N TYR A 131 -9.16 12.19 -6.84
CA TYR A 131 -9.80 11.03 -6.21
C TYR A 131 -9.03 9.75 -6.55
N LEU A 132 -8.85 8.91 -5.54
CA LEU A 132 -8.22 7.60 -5.67
C LEU A 132 -9.22 6.62 -6.29
N THR A 133 -8.78 5.95 -7.35
CA THR A 133 -9.59 4.94 -8.06
C THR A 133 -8.86 3.61 -8.04
N ALA A 134 -9.58 2.52 -7.77
CA ALA A 134 -9.05 1.17 -7.76
C ALA A 134 -7.77 1.00 -6.90
N CYS A 135 -7.68 1.74 -5.80
CA CYS A 135 -6.60 1.64 -4.83
C CYS A 135 -7.04 0.80 -3.64
N LYS A 136 -6.26 -0.19 -3.28
CA LYS A 136 -6.49 -1.06 -2.12
C LYS A 136 -5.18 -1.20 -1.35
N ILE A 137 -5.30 -1.29 -0.03
CA ILE A 137 -4.14 -1.40 0.85
C ILE A 137 -4.41 -2.45 1.93
N SER A 138 -3.49 -3.41 2.04
CA SER A 138 -3.56 -4.47 3.05
C SER A 138 -3.30 -3.94 4.46
N PRO A 139 -3.69 -4.69 5.50
CA PRO A 139 -3.40 -4.31 6.88
C PRO A 139 -1.91 -4.01 7.08
N GLN A 140 -1.60 -2.87 7.72
CA GLN A 140 -0.22 -2.49 8.08
C GLN A 140 0.74 -2.39 6.89
N GLN A 141 0.22 -2.15 5.68
CA GLN A 141 1.02 -1.97 4.48
C GLN A 141 1.05 -0.50 4.06
N TYR A 142 1.97 -0.19 3.17
CA TYR A 142 2.19 1.12 2.58
C TYR A 142 1.70 1.16 1.14
N LEU A 143 1.37 2.34 0.65
CA LEU A 143 1.02 2.60 -0.74
C LEU A 143 1.54 3.98 -1.13
N ALA A 144 2.57 4.03 -1.98
CA ALA A 144 3.09 5.26 -2.51
C ALA A 144 2.36 5.65 -3.82
N LEU A 145 1.94 6.88 -3.89
CA LEU A 145 1.22 7.50 -5.00
C LEU A 145 2.13 8.53 -5.66
N SER A 146 2.30 8.47 -6.98
CA SER A 146 3.07 9.45 -7.76
C SER A 146 2.58 9.47 -9.19
N SER A 147 2.85 10.55 -9.92
CA SER A 147 2.60 10.62 -11.36
C SER A 147 3.63 9.86 -12.20
N ASP A 148 4.78 9.52 -11.63
CA ASP A 148 5.82 8.69 -12.26
C ASP A 148 6.37 7.64 -11.29
N THR A 149 5.84 6.42 -11.37
CA THR A 149 6.34 5.29 -10.56
C THR A 149 7.66 4.72 -11.09
N HIS A 150 8.02 4.98 -12.35
CA HIS A 150 9.34 4.59 -12.88
C HIS A 150 10.45 5.43 -12.27
N PHE A 151 10.20 6.75 -12.11
CA PHE A 151 11.11 7.61 -11.38
C PHE A 151 11.34 7.08 -9.95
N LEU A 152 10.27 6.74 -9.22
CA LEU A 152 10.41 6.21 -7.86
C LEU A 152 11.26 4.95 -7.79
N THR A 153 11.05 3.99 -8.69
CA THR A 153 11.84 2.74 -8.69
C THR A 153 13.29 2.94 -9.11
N ALA A 154 13.56 3.92 -9.97
CA ALA A 154 14.92 4.26 -10.41
C ALA A 154 15.70 5.02 -9.32
N PHE A 155 15.06 5.95 -8.63
CA PHE A 155 15.68 6.80 -7.63
C PHE A 155 15.73 6.14 -6.24
N TYR A 156 14.69 5.39 -5.88
CA TYR A 156 14.58 4.65 -4.61
C TYR A 156 14.62 3.12 -4.87
N PRO A 157 15.81 2.50 -4.97
CA PRO A 157 15.96 1.12 -5.43
C PRO A 157 15.38 0.07 -4.49
N TYR A 158 14.97 0.46 -3.28
CA TYR A 158 14.29 -0.42 -2.32
C TYR A 158 12.77 -0.27 -2.34
N ALA A 159 12.22 0.61 -3.19
CA ALA A 159 10.78 0.74 -3.36
C ALA A 159 10.17 -0.55 -3.94
N LEU A 160 9.17 -1.08 -3.27
CA LEU A 160 8.45 -2.27 -3.70
C LEU A 160 7.42 -1.90 -4.76
N GLN A 161 7.56 -2.41 -5.96
CA GLN A 161 6.70 -2.05 -7.10
C GLN A 161 5.21 -2.36 -6.85
N GLU A 162 4.90 -3.40 -6.09
CA GLU A 162 3.53 -3.74 -5.70
C GLU A 162 2.88 -2.71 -4.76
N ASN A 163 3.68 -1.86 -4.11
CA ASN A 163 3.24 -0.79 -3.23
C ASN A 163 3.21 0.58 -3.93
N LEU A 164 3.42 0.62 -5.24
CA LEU A 164 3.39 1.85 -6.04
C LEU A 164 2.11 1.94 -6.85
N LYS A 165 1.53 3.13 -6.90
CA LYS A 165 0.36 3.42 -7.73
C LYS A 165 0.57 4.70 -8.51
N GLU A 166 0.51 4.59 -9.83
CA GLU A 166 0.56 5.77 -10.71
C GLU A 166 -0.77 6.52 -10.67
N ILE A 167 -0.68 7.79 -10.29
CA ILE A 167 -1.81 8.72 -10.24
C ILE A 167 -1.31 10.16 -10.33
N ASN A 168 -1.97 11.00 -11.11
CA ASN A 168 -1.62 12.42 -11.20
C ASN A 168 -1.97 13.13 -9.88
N LEU A 169 -0.97 13.35 -9.04
CA LEU A 169 -1.12 14.09 -7.79
C LEU A 169 -1.37 15.58 -8.05
N PRO A 170 -2.04 16.31 -7.13
CA PRO A 170 -2.01 17.77 -7.15
C PRO A 170 -0.58 18.23 -6.83
N TYR A 171 -0.16 19.33 -7.43
CA TYR A 171 1.19 19.89 -7.24
C TYR A 171 1.44 20.31 -5.78
N PHE A 172 2.54 19.89 -5.20
CA PHE A 172 3.00 20.31 -3.88
C PHE A 172 4.15 21.32 -4.02
N TYR A 173 4.03 22.47 -3.34
CA TYR A 173 5.06 23.52 -3.42
C TYR A 173 6.31 23.11 -2.64
N ASN A 174 7.51 23.41 -3.18
CA ASN A 174 8.79 22.97 -2.64
C ASN A 174 9.17 23.62 -1.28
N ASP A 175 8.52 24.70 -0.88
CA ASP A 175 8.82 25.40 0.37
C ASP A 175 7.86 25.07 1.51
N SER A 176 6.56 25.06 1.21
CA SER A 176 5.51 24.78 2.20
C SER A 176 4.15 24.59 1.55
N GLY A 177 3.29 23.82 2.18
CA GLY A 177 1.97 23.57 1.67
C GLY A 177 1.13 22.70 2.59
N THR A 178 0.13 22.08 1.99
CA THR A 178 -0.82 21.21 2.70
C THR A 178 -1.05 19.96 1.89
N CYS A 179 -1.06 18.81 2.55
CA CYS A 179 -1.55 17.54 2.02
C CYS A 179 -2.69 17.07 2.90
N VAL A 180 -3.89 16.93 2.34
CA VAL A 180 -5.09 16.47 3.07
C VAL A 180 -5.58 15.19 2.42
N LEU A 181 -5.71 14.16 3.21
CA LEU A 181 -6.33 12.89 2.87
C LEU A 181 -7.77 12.92 3.35
N PHE A 182 -8.73 12.69 2.46
CA PHE A 182 -10.15 12.77 2.79
C PHE A 182 -10.95 11.63 2.12
N ASN A 183 -12.14 11.39 2.62
CA ASN A 183 -13.20 10.68 1.91
C ASN A 183 -14.42 11.62 1.82
N ASP A 184 -15.47 11.21 1.12
CA ASP A 184 -16.63 12.04 0.71
C ASP A 184 -17.04 13.16 1.71
N ILE A 185 -16.91 12.94 3.00
CA ILE A 185 -17.41 13.83 4.06
C ILE A 185 -16.43 14.07 5.21
N THR A 186 -15.29 13.37 5.25
CA THR A 186 -14.41 13.37 6.44
C THR A 186 -12.96 13.53 6.03
N ILE A 187 -12.24 14.41 6.73
CA ILE A 187 -10.78 14.43 6.67
C ILE A 187 -10.28 13.22 7.47
N LEU A 188 -9.56 12.33 6.80
CA LEU A 188 -8.96 11.14 7.39
C LEU A 188 -7.62 11.44 8.05
N ASP A 189 -6.81 12.28 7.39
CA ASP A 189 -5.53 12.78 7.90
C ASP A 189 -5.14 14.09 7.20
N SER A 190 -4.25 14.87 7.78
CA SER A 190 -3.78 16.11 7.17
C SER A 190 -2.39 16.49 7.65
N LEU A 191 -1.58 17.01 6.73
CA LEU A 191 -0.24 17.50 6.95
C LEU A 191 -0.12 18.92 6.39
N ARG A 192 0.24 19.89 7.21
CA ARG A 192 0.84 21.14 6.78
C ARG A 192 2.34 20.97 6.86
N TYR A 193 3.01 20.94 5.75
CA TYR A 193 4.44 20.73 5.68
C TYR A 193 5.19 22.04 5.45
N SER A 194 6.46 22.05 5.82
CA SER A 194 7.42 23.11 5.52
C SER A 194 8.79 22.49 5.27
N ALA A 195 9.52 23.01 4.30
CA ALA A 195 10.92 22.64 4.05
C ALA A 195 11.81 22.85 5.28
N SER A 196 11.43 23.75 6.19
CA SER A 196 12.13 23.94 7.45
C SER A 196 12.03 22.77 8.44
N TRP A 197 11.22 21.78 8.17
CA TRP A 197 11.09 20.54 8.98
C TRP A 197 12.16 19.52 8.64
N HIS A 198 12.84 19.64 7.51
CA HIS A 198 14.00 18.81 7.22
C HIS A 198 15.11 19.01 8.24
N PHE A 199 15.93 17.98 8.39
CA PHE A 199 17.05 18.02 9.32
C PHE A 199 17.98 19.20 9.02
N PRO A 200 18.25 20.10 10.00
CA PRO A 200 18.95 21.37 9.73
C PRO A 200 20.40 21.25 9.21
N LEU A 201 20.99 20.06 9.29
CA LEU A 201 22.34 19.81 8.78
C LEU A 201 22.36 19.19 7.37
N LEU A 202 21.18 19.00 6.74
CA LEU A 202 21.14 18.67 5.32
C LEU A 202 21.63 19.89 4.52
N PRO A 203 22.61 19.69 3.60
CA PRO A 203 23.10 20.78 2.77
C PRO A 203 22.07 21.25 1.74
N ASP A 204 21.16 20.37 1.36
CA ASP A 204 20.05 20.57 0.43
C ASP A 204 18.92 19.62 0.82
N SER A 205 17.67 20.04 0.67
CA SER A 205 16.48 19.21 0.92
C SER A 205 15.91 18.59 -0.36
N GLU A 206 16.41 18.95 -1.54
CA GLU A 206 15.99 18.37 -2.81
C GLU A 206 16.16 16.85 -2.81
N GLY A 207 15.07 16.13 -3.10
CA GLY A 207 15.04 14.67 -3.12
C GLY A 207 14.91 13.98 -1.76
N PHE A 208 14.78 14.75 -0.66
CA PHE A 208 14.50 14.20 0.66
C PHE A 208 13.03 14.42 1.03
N SER A 209 12.36 13.36 1.42
CA SER A 209 10.98 13.41 1.89
C SER A 209 10.87 13.75 3.38
N LEU A 210 9.68 14.16 3.80
CA LEU A 210 9.30 14.14 5.21
C LEU A 210 8.60 12.82 5.51
N GLU A 211 9.14 12.06 6.46
CA GLU A 211 8.62 10.76 6.86
C GLU A 211 8.17 10.78 8.33
N ARG A 212 7.04 10.14 8.58
CA ARG A 212 6.46 10.00 9.92
C ARG A 212 7.32 9.08 10.79
N LEU A 213 7.62 9.51 12.02
CA LEU A 213 8.39 8.71 12.99
C LEU A 213 7.48 7.86 13.91
N ASN A 214 6.25 8.30 14.16
CA ASN A 214 5.35 7.63 15.11
C ASN A 214 3.89 7.68 14.64
N PHE A 215 3.30 6.52 14.37
CA PHE A 215 1.90 6.40 13.92
C PHE A 215 0.86 6.80 14.98
N ASN A 216 1.22 6.85 16.26
CA ASN A 216 0.33 7.27 17.34
C ASN A 216 0.41 8.78 17.61
N ALA A 217 1.41 9.47 17.09
CA ALA A 217 1.51 10.92 17.18
C ALA A 217 0.63 11.62 16.13
N SER A 218 0.37 12.90 16.33
CA SER A 218 -0.32 13.72 15.35
C SER A 218 0.52 13.88 14.10
N THR A 219 -0.08 13.78 12.91
CA THR A 219 0.58 14.09 11.63
C THR A 219 1.09 15.53 11.59
N GLN A 220 0.50 16.41 12.37
CA GLN A 220 0.85 17.84 12.44
C GLN A 220 1.94 18.14 13.48
N ASP A 221 2.44 17.14 14.17
CA ASP A 221 3.55 17.30 15.12
C ASP A 221 4.87 17.41 14.34
N PRO A 222 5.58 18.53 14.38
CA PRO A 222 6.84 18.72 13.64
C PRO A 222 7.99 17.84 14.15
N GLU A 223 7.82 17.20 15.31
CA GLU A 223 8.78 16.24 15.87
C GLU A 223 8.42 14.77 15.51
N ASN A 224 7.38 14.57 14.70
CA ASN A 224 6.90 13.24 14.31
C ASN A 224 7.33 12.86 12.91
#